data_c97636419043d35aeca7c77f6eb59e1c
#
_entry.id   c97636419043d35aeca7c77f6eb59e1c
#
_cell.length_a   1.000
_cell.length_b   1.000
_cell.length_c   1.000
_cell.angle_alpha   90.00
_cell.angle_beta   90.00
_cell.angle_gamma   90.00
#
_symmetry.space_group_name_H-M   'P 1'
#
loop_
_entity.id
_entity.type
_entity.pdbx_description
1 polymer ?
#
loop_
_entity_poly.entity_id
_entity_poly.type
_entity_poly.pdbx_seq_one_letter_code
_entity_poly.pdbx_strand_id
1 'polypeptide(L)'
;MKKIFYCMFALLLLPLFASAQTREIKEEGKTEFKPHAYLQLQGGAAHTLGEAKFMDLLSPAAALNLGYNFSPVFGMRLGASGWQGKGGWVAPAQLYDFKFVQGNLDLVLDLASLIGGFNPDRVVNPYLFGGGAYAYGFENDKANALNTGTYDLEYLWKDSRGFLGGRFGLGFNFRLNDAVALTLEANATLLDDHFNSKRADNPDWQFNALAGIKINLGKTYKRTEPVYYEPQPAPAPAPAPAPKPEPKPEPVPAPAPVVKEFPALPPVHFAFDSDVVDTQKYANELNTIVSVLKEFSDTDVVITGYTDHAGSNAYNDGLSLRRAEAVKKYLVGEGINAARLSTSGAGKDTKTSGQEALTIKARRVEVKDK
;
A
#
# COMPACT_ATOMS: atom_id res chain seq x y z
N MET A 1 0.77 60.57 -29.44
CA MET A 1 2.22 60.30 -29.53
C MET A 1 2.69 60.05 -28.09
N LYS A 2 2.68 58.81 -27.65
CA LYS A 2 3.28 58.37 -26.36
C LYS A 2 4.18 57.16 -26.66
N LYS A 3 5.48 57.38 -26.53
CA LYS A 3 6.51 56.35 -26.70
C LYS A 3 6.56 55.53 -25.39
N ILE A 4 6.33 54.23 -25.49
CA ILE A 4 6.47 53.26 -24.42
C ILE A 4 7.90 52.75 -24.45
N PHE A 5 8.64 53.00 -23.37
CA PHE A 5 9.96 52.45 -23.09
C PHE A 5 9.83 51.00 -22.64
N TYR A 6 10.37 50.07 -23.39
CA TYR A 6 10.58 48.70 -22.92
C TYR A 6 11.96 48.61 -22.24
N CYS A 7 11.98 48.50 -20.92
CA CYS A 7 13.16 48.04 -20.17
C CYS A 7 13.26 46.52 -20.34
N MET A 8 14.23 46.09 -21.12
CA MET A 8 14.66 44.72 -21.19
C MET A 8 15.53 44.39 -19.97
N PHE A 9 14.97 43.67 -19.00
CA PHE A 9 15.72 43.07 -17.88
C PHE A 9 16.25 41.71 -18.36
N ALA A 10 17.49 41.67 -18.81
CA ALA A 10 18.18 40.42 -19.08
C ALA A 10 18.62 39.81 -17.74
N LEU A 11 17.86 38.84 -17.23
CA LEU A 11 18.26 38.01 -16.10
C LEU A 11 19.29 36.98 -16.63
N LEU A 12 20.54 37.16 -16.27
CA LEU A 12 21.61 36.18 -16.41
C LEU A 12 21.29 34.99 -15.50
N LEU A 13 20.67 33.94 -16.04
CA LEU A 13 20.60 32.61 -15.40
C LEU A 13 21.97 31.94 -15.53
N LEU A 14 22.80 32.10 -14.52
CA LEU A 14 23.94 31.20 -14.30
C LEU A 14 23.36 29.85 -13.86
N PRO A 15 23.66 28.75 -14.53
CA PRO A 15 23.33 27.44 -14.02
C PRO A 15 24.23 27.16 -12.82
N LEU A 16 23.68 27.25 -11.59
CA LEU A 16 24.24 26.63 -10.43
C LEU A 16 24.16 25.10 -10.63
N PHE A 17 25.24 24.53 -11.18
CA PHE A 17 25.50 23.11 -11.04
C PHE A 17 25.83 22.85 -9.56
N ALA A 18 24.81 22.71 -8.74
CA ALA A 18 24.94 22.00 -7.48
C ALA A 18 25.22 20.53 -7.86
N SER A 19 26.48 20.12 -7.79
CA SER A 19 26.84 18.70 -7.77
C SER A 19 26.12 18.09 -6.58
N ALA A 20 25.00 17.42 -6.83
CA ALA A 20 24.35 16.60 -5.84
C ALA A 20 25.34 15.47 -5.51
N GLN A 21 26.09 15.62 -4.44
CA GLN A 21 26.84 14.52 -3.87
C GLN A 21 25.83 13.42 -3.52
N THR A 22 25.91 12.31 -4.21
CA THR A 22 25.14 11.10 -3.92
C THR A 22 25.59 10.64 -2.54
N ARG A 23 24.81 10.99 -1.50
CA ARG A 23 25.08 10.51 -0.14
C ARG A 23 24.77 9.04 -0.08
N GLU A 24 25.72 8.22 0.28
CA GLU A 24 25.53 6.79 0.51
C GLU A 24 24.58 6.58 1.70
N ILE A 25 23.51 5.76 1.50
CA ILE A 25 22.52 5.47 2.53
C ILE A 25 23.09 4.37 3.44
N LYS A 26 23.26 4.69 4.72
CA LYS A 26 23.69 3.73 5.76
C LYS A 26 22.53 2.85 6.24
N GLU A 27 21.36 3.44 6.43
CA GLU A 27 20.13 2.75 6.81
C GLU A 27 18.95 3.36 6.04
N GLU A 28 18.14 2.51 5.44
CA GLU A 28 16.92 2.97 4.76
C GLU A 28 15.88 3.45 5.77
N GLY A 29 15.13 4.48 5.40
CA GLY A 29 14.02 4.96 6.20
C GLY A 29 12.92 3.91 6.29
N LYS A 30 12.52 3.56 7.51
CA LYS A 30 11.43 2.59 7.76
C LYS A 30 10.13 3.32 8.02
N THR A 31 9.04 2.76 7.48
CA THR A 31 7.68 3.20 7.79
C THR A 31 7.04 2.17 8.71
N GLU A 32 6.73 2.60 9.94
CA GLU A 32 6.15 1.72 10.97
C GLU A 32 4.73 2.18 11.29
N PHE A 33 3.80 1.22 11.36
CA PHE A 33 2.44 1.46 11.79
C PHE A 33 2.41 1.93 13.25
N LYS A 34 1.53 2.92 13.55
CA LYS A 34 1.20 3.32 14.92
C LYS A 34 -0.25 2.99 15.23
N PRO A 35 -0.51 2.25 16.32
CA PRO A 35 -1.86 2.07 16.82
C PRO A 35 -2.53 3.43 17.07
N HIS A 36 -3.78 3.56 16.61
CA HIS A 36 -4.49 4.85 16.69
C HIS A 36 -6.00 4.66 16.73
N ALA A 37 -6.68 5.59 17.38
CA ALA A 37 -8.13 5.68 17.35
C ALA A 37 -8.62 6.45 16.11
N TYR A 38 -9.87 6.24 15.75
CA TYR A 38 -10.55 6.99 14.71
C TYR A 38 -12.03 7.22 15.02
N LEU A 39 -12.57 8.28 14.47
CA LEU A 39 -13.99 8.59 14.46
C LEU A 39 -14.52 8.44 13.04
N GLN A 40 -15.70 7.80 12.88
CA GLN A 40 -16.34 7.62 11.57
C GLN A 40 -17.79 8.07 11.66
N LEU A 41 -18.20 9.00 10.81
CA LEU A 41 -19.55 9.51 10.70
C LEU A 41 -20.10 9.20 9.30
N GLN A 42 -21.27 8.57 9.24
CA GLN A 42 -21.84 8.08 8.00
C GLN A 42 -23.35 8.37 7.94
N GLY A 43 -23.86 8.57 6.73
CA GLY A 43 -25.28 8.65 6.43
C GLY A 43 -25.57 7.91 5.13
N GLY A 44 -26.83 7.53 4.96
CA GLY A 44 -27.24 6.79 3.76
C GLY A 44 -28.64 6.23 3.86
N ALA A 45 -28.81 5.03 3.34
CA ALA A 45 -30.10 4.35 3.27
C ALA A 45 -30.03 2.97 3.94
N ALA A 46 -31.13 2.61 4.58
CA ALA A 46 -31.39 1.28 5.11
C ALA A 46 -32.57 0.63 4.36
N HIS A 47 -32.55 -0.69 4.31
CA HIS A 47 -33.65 -1.50 3.79
C HIS A 47 -33.94 -2.64 4.77
N THR A 48 -35.13 -2.65 5.36
CA THR A 48 -35.62 -3.77 6.16
C THR A 48 -36.22 -4.79 5.20
N LEU A 49 -35.72 -6.02 5.18
CA LEU A 49 -36.23 -7.07 4.30
C LEU A 49 -37.68 -7.41 4.67
N GLY A 50 -38.56 -7.44 3.68
CA GLY A 50 -39.97 -7.73 3.87
C GLY A 50 -40.69 -7.98 2.55
N GLU A 51 -42.00 -8.25 2.61
CA GLU A 51 -42.82 -8.63 1.45
C GLU A 51 -43.22 -7.45 0.55
N ALA A 52 -43.18 -6.22 1.07
CA ALA A 52 -43.50 -5.03 0.31
C ALA A 52 -42.43 -4.72 -0.75
N LYS A 53 -42.72 -3.82 -1.69
CA LYS A 53 -41.78 -3.43 -2.74
C LYS A 53 -40.50 -2.84 -2.15
N PHE A 54 -39.34 -3.12 -2.75
CA PHE A 54 -38.03 -2.67 -2.30
C PHE A 54 -38.00 -1.16 -1.95
N MET A 55 -38.54 -0.31 -2.85
CA MET A 55 -38.51 1.14 -2.66
C MET A 55 -39.39 1.60 -1.49
N ASP A 56 -40.45 0.88 -1.16
CA ASP A 56 -41.34 1.21 -0.07
C ASP A 56 -40.72 0.92 1.30
N LEU A 57 -39.79 -0.05 1.36
CA LEU A 57 -39.06 -0.46 2.55
C LEU A 57 -37.72 0.29 2.75
N LEU A 58 -37.37 1.19 1.84
CA LEU A 58 -36.20 2.06 2.03
C LEU A 58 -36.45 3.12 3.08
N SER A 59 -35.46 3.37 3.91
CA SER A 59 -35.48 4.38 4.96
C SER A 59 -34.13 5.08 5.08
N PRO A 60 -34.06 6.30 5.66
CA PRO A 60 -32.77 6.93 5.97
C PRO A 60 -32.03 6.14 7.05
N ALA A 61 -30.71 6.20 7.01
CA ALA A 61 -29.86 5.62 8.03
C ALA A 61 -28.66 6.54 8.33
N ALA A 62 -28.24 6.52 9.60
CA ALA A 62 -27.03 7.21 10.05
C ALA A 62 -26.23 6.28 10.97
N ALA A 63 -24.92 6.48 11.01
CA ALA A 63 -24.03 5.75 11.90
C ALA A 63 -22.88 6.65 12.40
N LEU A 64 -22.53 6.45 13.67
CA LEU A 64 -21.38 7.05 14.32
C LEU A 64 -20.56 5.92 14.95
N ASN A 65 -19.27 5.82 14.59
CA ASN A 65 -18.40 4.78 15.12
C ASN A 65 -17.12 5.41 15.71
N LEU A 66 -16.71 4.92 16.86
CA LEU A 66 -15.41 5.14 17.46
C LEU A 66 -14.62 3.83 17.35
N GLY A 67 -13.51 3.85 16.63
CA GLY A 67 -12.70 2.66 16.42
C GLY A 67 -11.26 2.83 16.88
N TYR A 68 -10.57 1.71 17.00
CA TYR A 68 -9.16 1.63 17.32
C TYR A 68 -8.48 0.57 16.47
N ASN A 69 -7.48 0.97 15.70
CA ASN A 69 -6.62 0.09 14.93
C ASN A 69 -5.41 -0.28 15.79
N PHE A 70 -5.34 -1.54 16.26
CA PHE A 70 -4.24 -2.02 17.09
C PHE A 70 -3.11 -2.64 16.26
N SER A 71 -3.38 -2.98 15.01
CA SER A 71 -2.39 -3.42 14.04
C SER A 71 -2.72 -2.87 12.64
N PRO A 72 -1.84 -3.01 11.63
CA PRO A 72 -2.15 -2.64 10.26
C PRO A 72 -3.36 -3.39 9.68
N VAL A 73 -3.61 -4.60 10.17
CA VAL A 73 -4.62 -5.53 9.65
C VAL A 73 -5.88 -5.54 10.49
N PHE A 74 -5.75 -5.44 11.83
CA PHE A 74 -6.86 -5.62 12.76
C PHE A 74 -7.19 -4.37 13.54
N GLY A 75 -8.47 -4.13 13.70
CA GLY A 75 -9.04 -3.09 14.55
C GLY A 75 -10.35 -3.56 15.19
N MET A 76 -10.85 -2.75 16.09
CA MET A 76 -12.18 -2.86 16.69
C MET A 76 -12.90 -1.53 16.57
N ARG A 77 -14.23 -1.57 16.53
CA ARG A 77 -15.03 -0.34 16.63
C ARG A 77 -16.29 -0.57 17.45
N LEU A 78 -16.62 0.43 18.24
CA LEU A 78 -17.89 0.59 18.93
C LEU A 78 -18.68 1.64 18.15
N GLY A 79 -19.94 1.36 17.86
CA GLY A 79 -20.76 2.27 17.06
C GLY A 79 -22.20 2.35 17.53
N ALA A 80 -22.84 3.45 17.14
CA ALA A 80 -24.29 3.61 17.20
C ALA A 80 -24.80 3.85 15.78
N SER A 81 -25.88 3.20 15.41
CA SER A 81 -26.51 3.35 14.10
C SER A 81 -28.04 3.22 14.26
N GLY A 82 -28.76 3.53 13.19
CA GLY A 82 -30.19 3.39 13.17
C GLY A 82 -30.86 4.58 12.49
N TRP A 83 -32.12 4.69 12.63
CA TRP A 83 -33.06 5.75 12.35
C TRP A 83 -34.48 5.18 12.26
N GLN A 84 -34.85 4.54 11.13
CA GLN A 84 -36.19 4.09 10.83
C GLN A 84 -36.16 2.68 10.23
N GLY A 85 -36.95 1.79 10.80
CA GLY A 85 -37.28 0.50 10.20
C GLY A 85 -38.68 0.57 9.52
N LYS A 86 -38.90 -0.25 8.52
CA LYS A 86 -40.17 -0.32 7.80
C LYS A 86 -40.60 -1.77 7.62
N GLY A 87 -41.90 -1.98 7.67
CA GLY A 87 -42.54 -3.25 7.36
C GLY A 87 -43.82 -3.04 6.56
N GLY A 88 -44.39 -4.12 6.07
CA GLY A 88 -45.63 -4.04 5.32
C GLY A 88 -46.03 -5.33 4.66
N TRP A 89 -47.19 -5.31 4.02
CA TRP A 89 -47.67 -6.39 3.17
C TRP A 89 -48.14 -5.91 1.79
N VAL A 90 -48.32 -6.84 0.87
CA VAL A 90 -48.67 -6.55 -0.53
C VAL A 90 -50.17 -6.57 -0.76
N ALA A 91 -50.92 -7.43 -0.08
CA ALA A 91 -52.34 -7.63 -0.30
C ALA A 91 -53.14 -7.77 1.01
N PRO A 92 -53.90 -6.72 1.43
CA PRO A 92 -53.92 -5.38 0.83
C PRO A 92 -52.62 -4.64 1.09
N ALA A 93 -52.23 -3.68 0.26
CA ALA A 93 -51.02 -2.91 0.43
C ALA A 93 -51.11 -2.07 1.69
N GLN A 94 -50.29 -2.40 2.69
CA GLN A 94 -50.20 -1.69 3.97
C GLN A 94 -48.74 -1.54 4.33
N LEU A 95 -48.35 -0.33 4.73
CA LEU A 95 -46.98 0.01 5.15
C LEU A 95 -47.00 0.62 6.56
N TYR A 96 -46.02 0.30 7.33
CA TYR A 96 -45.78 0.91 8.62
C TYR A 96 -44.28 1.17 8.80
N ASP A 97 -43.99 2.07 9.71
CA ASP A 97 -42.62 2.38 10.10
C ASP A 97 -42.54 2.49 11.63
N PHE A 98 -41.35 2.27 12.12
CA PHE A 98 -40.96 2.42 13.52
C PHE A 98 -39.55 3.02 13.58
N LYS A 99 -39.16 3.52 14.71
CA LYS A 99 -37.81 4.01 14.94
C LYS A 99 -36.98 3.03 15.73
N PHE A 100 -35.66 3.07 15.53
CA PHE A 100 -34.74 2.29 16.32
C PHE A 100 -33.38 2.97 16.41
N VAL A 101 -32.66 2.63 17.47
CA VAL A 101 -31.24 2.88 17.65
C VAL A 101 -30.54 1.55 17.89
N GLN A 102 -29.36 1.36 17.34
CA GLN A 102 -28.61 0.12 17.44
C GLN A 102 -27.18 0.42 17.90
N GLY A 103 -26.75 -0.23 18.98
CA GLY A 103 -25.36 -0.30 19.42
C GLY A 103 -24.66 -1.45 18.71
N ASN A 104 -23.40 -1.25 18.28
CA ASN A 104 -22.61 -2.23 17.55
C ASN A 104 -21.21 -2.38 18.13
N LEU A 105 -20.71 -3.60 18.20
CA LEU A 105 -19.31 -3.90 18.51
C LEU A 105 -18.74 -4.79 17.39
N ASP A 106 -17.84 -4.25 16.57
CA ASP A 106 -17.32 -4.92 15.40
C ASP A 106 -15.79 -5.15 15.52
N LEU A 107 -15.34 -6.29 15.03
CA LEU A 107 -13.96 -6.53 14.61
C LEU A 107 -13.81 -6.06 13.17
N VAL A 108 -12.72 -5.37 12.86
CA VAL A 108 -12.44 -4.80 11.53
C VAL A 108 -11.15 -5.41 11.00
N LEU A 109 -11.19 -5.89 9.76
CA LEU A 109 -10.09 -6.50 9.04
C LEU A 109 -9.74 -5.67 7.80
N ASP A 110 -8.58 -5.02 7.78
CA ASP A 110 -8.07 -4.30 6.60
C ASP A 110 -7.50 -5.28 5.57
N LEU A 111 -8.21 -5.48 4.48
CA LEU A 111 -7.83 -6.43 3.43
C LEU A 111 -6.62 -5.97 2.64
N ALA A 112 -6.47 -4.68 2.46
CA ALA A 112 -5.35 -4.13 1.72
C ALA A 112 -4.02 -4.36 2.45
N SER A 113 -4.02 -4.18 3.78
CA SER A 113 -2.85 -4.46 4.61
C SER A 113 -2.60 -5.95 4.81
N LEU A 114 -3.65 -6.76 4.84
CA LEU A 114 -3.54 -8.22 4.94
C LEU A 114 -2.85 -8.82 3.71
N ILE A 115 -3.21 -8.36 2.50
CA ILE A 115 -2.72 -8.92 1.23
C ILE A 115 -1.40 -8.24 0.80
N GLY A 116 -1.32 -6.92 0.91
CA GLY A 116 -0.22 -6.12 0.35
C GLY A 116 0.69 -5.48 1.39
N GLY A 117 0.58 -5.86 2.66
CA GLY A 117 1.34 -5.24 3.75
C GLY A 117 0.91 -3.80 4.07
N PHE A 118 1.49 -3.23 5.12
CA PHE A 118 1.21 -1.86 5.54
C PHE A 118 1.79 -0.84 4.56
N ASN A 119 0.94 0.02 4.01
CA ASN A 119 1.33 1.15 3.17
C ASN A 119 0.47 2.38 3.53
N PRO A 120 1.01 3.40 4.22
CA PRO A 120 0.26 4.57 4.63
C PRO A 120 -0.15 5.48 3.46
N ASP A 121 0.52 5.37 2.31
CA ASP A 121 0.24 6.16 1.12
C ASP A 121 -0.81 5.52 0.20
N ARG A 122 -1.34 4.35 0.56
CA ARG A 122 -2.37 3.67 -0.21
C ARG A 122 -3.66 4.49 -0.23
N VAL A 123 -4.17 4.76 -1.43
CA VAL A 123 -5.37 5.60 -1.63
C VAL A 123 -6.65 4.85 -1.28
N VAL A 124 -6.76 3.58 -1.66
CA VAL A 124 -7.97 2.76 -1.46
C VAL A 124 -7.67 1.61 -0.51
N ASN A 125 -8.40 1.55 0.62
CA ASN A 125 -8.25 0.50 1.62
C ASN A 125 -9.60 -0.21 1.82
N PRO A 126 -9.83 -1.36 1.15
CA PRO A 126 -10.98 -2.21 1.43
C PRO A 126 -10.84 -2.89 2.79
N TYR A 127 -11.98 -3.01 3.50
CA TYR A 127 -12.03 -3.70 4.78
C TYR A 127 -13.29 -4.53 4.92
N LEU A 128 -13.22 -5.60 5.70
CA LEU A 128 -14.36 -6.35 6.18
C LEU A 128 -14.55 -6.08 7.67
N PHE A 129 -15.76 -6.32 8.14
CA PHE A 129 -16.05 -6.29 9.56
C PHE A 129 -17.18 -7.25 9.91
N GLY A 130 -17.22 -7.62 11.18
CA GLY A 130 -18.30 -8.42 11.73
C GLY A 130 -18.33 -8.31 13.23
N GLY A 131 -19.52 -8.46 13.81
CA GLY A 131 -19.69 -8.28 15.25
C GLY A 131 -21.10 -8.49 15.74
N GLY A 132 -21.31 -8.08 16.99
CA GLY A 132 -22.60 -8.09 17.67
C GLY A 132 -23.33 -6.77 17.53
N ALA A 133 -24.65 -6.85 17.54
CA ALA A 133 -25.55 -5.71 17.50
C ALA A 133 -26.66 -5.85 18.55
N TYR A 134 -27.07 -4.76 19.14
CA TYR A 134 -28.24 -4.66 19.96
C TYR A 134 -29.07 -3.47 19.50
N ALA A 135 -30.25 -3.75 18.94
CA ALA A 135 -31.19 -2.73 18.49
C ALA A 135 -32.28 -2.50 19.53
N TYR A 136 -32.67 -1.26 19.72
CA TYR A 136 -33.77 -0.85 20.57
C TYR A 136 -34.78 -0.10 19.70
N GLY A 137 -35.93 -0.76 19.47
CA GLY A 137 -37.04 -0.20 18.67
C GLY A 137 -38.02 0.57 19.56
N PHE A 138 -38.59 1.64 19.01
CA PHE A 138 -39.59 2.49 19.65
C PHE A 138 -40.48 3.18 18.59
N GLU A 139 -41.55 3.84 19.00
CA GLU A 139 -42.51 4.51 18.10
C GLU A 139 -43.10 3.53 17.04
N ASN A 140 -43.65 2.39 17.50
CA ASN A 140 -44.28 1.38 16.63
C ASN A 140 -45.81 1.60 16.48
N ASP A 141 -46.30 2.80 16.65
CA ASP A 141 -47.74 3.13 16.71
C ASP A 141 -48.46 2.80 15.40
N LYS A 142 -47.79 2.95 14.26
CA LYS A 142 -48.39 2.64 12.96
C LYS A 142 -48.65 1.15 12.81
N ALA A 143 -47.75 0.28 13.23
CA ALA A 143 -47.96 -1.17 13.23
C ALA A 143 -49.08 -1.54 14.22
N ASN A 144 -49.11 -0.93 15.42
CA ASN A 144 -50.16 -1.15 16.39
C ASN A 144 -51.56 -0.72 15.89
N ALA A 145 -51.64 0.38 15.12
CA ALA A 145 -52.89 0.84 14.53
C ALA A 145 -53.44 -0.07 13.41
N LEU A 146 -52.59 -0.81 12.74
CA LEU A 146 -52.95 -1.76 11.67
C LEU A 146 -53.42 -3.10 12.24
N ASN A 147 -53.13 -3.46 13.48
CA ASN A 147 -53.49 -4.73 14.10
C ASN A 147 -54.91 -4.68 14.65
N THR A 148 -55.88 -4.78 13.78
CA THR A 148 -57.33 -4.60 14.09
C THR A 148 -58.10 -5.90 14.12
N GLY A 149 -57.44 -7.07 14.23
CA GLY A 149 -58.09 -8.37 14.21
C GLY A 149 -58.45 -8.94 12.82
N THR A 150 -58.37 -8.11 11.77
CA THR A 150 -58.45 -8.55 10.38
C THR A 150 -57.06 -8.91 9.83
N TYR A 151 -56.04 -8.25 10.36
CA TYR A 151 -54.63 -8.46 10.02
C TYR A 151 -53.86 -8.51 11.35
N ASP A 152 -53.48 -9.69 11.79
CA ASP A 152 -52.70 -9.86 13.02
C ASP A 152 -51.23 -9.94 12.70
N LEU A 153 -50.49 -8.95 13.28
CA LEU A 153 -49.06 -8.99 13.37
C LEU A 153 -48.68 -9.87 14.58
N GLU A 154 -48.36 -11.14 14.34
CA GLU A 154 -48.14 -12.12 15.41
C GLU A 154 -47.03 -11.75 16.40
N TYR A 155 -45.97 -11.08 15.87
CA TYR A 155 -44.84 -10.62 16.69
C TYR A 155 -44.86 -9.11 16.96
N LEU A 156 -46.07 -8.52 16.95
CA LEU A 156 -46.25 -7.12 17.26
C LEU A 156 -45.75 -6.78 18.65
N TRP A 157 -44.91 -5.77 18.73
CA TRP A 157 -44.49 -5.19 20.00
C TRP A 157 -45.08 -3.78 20.18
N LYS A 158 -45.38 -3.48 21.44
CA LYS A 158 -45.94 -2.18 21.86
C LYS A 158 -44.84 -1.39 22.57
N ASP A 159 -44.96 -0.08 22.55
CA ASP A 159 -44.08 0.89 23.21
C ASP A 159 -42.62 0.76 22.71
N SER A 160 -41.86 -0.17 23.27
CA SER A 160 -40.47 -0.37 22.89
C SER A 160 -40.00 -1.80 23.14
N ARG A 161 -39.01 -2.26 22.37
CA ARG A 161 -38.43 -3.60 22.51
C ARG A 161 -36.97 -3.63 22.12
N GLY A 162 -36.18 -4.46 22.82
CA GLY A 162 -34.78 -4.75 22.49
C GLY A 162 -34.65 -6.00 21.62
N PHE A 163 -33.69 -5.99 20.69
CA PHE A 163 -33.41 -7.07 19.76
C PHE A 163 -31.92 -7.31 19.73
N LEU A 164 -31.51 -8.54 19.99
CA LEU A 164 -30.14 -8.96 19.85
C LEU A 164 -29.89 -9.41 18.41
N GLY A 165 -28.71 -9.15 17.86
CA GLY A 165 -28.36 -9.55 16.52
C GLY A 165 -26.87 -9.64 16.27
N GLY A 166 -26.56 -10.11 15.08
CA GLY A 166 -25.22 -10.12 14.52
C GLY A 166 -25.15 -9.23 13.27
N ARG A 167 -23.99 -8.61 13.03
CA ARG A 167 -23.80 -7.82 11.82
C ARG A 167 -22.48 -8.13 11.15
N PHE A 168 -22.44 -7.91 9.84
CA PHE A 168 -21.25 -8.00 9.03
C PHE A 168 -21.36 -7.07 7.83
N GLY A 169 -20.22 -6.74 7.25
CA GLY A 169 -20.21 -5.87 6.10
C GLY A 169 -18.83 -5.70 5.50
N LEU A 170 -18.82 -4.95 4.43
CA LEU A 170 -17.63 -4.54 3.72
C LEU A 170 -17.62 -3.03 3.52
N GLY A 171 -16.44 -2.46 3.43
CA GLY A 171 -16.31 -1.04 3.18
C GLY A 171 -14.99 -0.70 2.47
N PHE A 172 -14.93 0.53 2.01
CA PHE A 172 -13.77 1.12 1.36
C PHE A 172 -13.46 2.46 2.02
N ASN A 173 -12.20 2.64 2.41
CA ASN A 173 -11.68 3.94 2.83
C ASN A 173 -10.87 4.52 1.68
N PHE A 174 -11.22 5.73 1.24
CA PHE A 174 -10.50 6.53 0.23
C PHE A 174 -9.71 7.61 0.95
N ARG A 175 -8.41 7.43 1.07
CA ARG A 175 -7.52 8.36 1.77
C ARG A 175 -7.48 9.71 1.06
N LEU A 176 -7.83 10.78 1.77
CA LEU A 176 -7.64 12.16 1.33
C LEU A 176 -6.30 12.72 1.83
N ASN A 177 -5.97 12.43 3.08
CA ASN A 177 -4.71 12.76 3.73
C ASN A 177 -4.47 11.81 4.93
N ASP A 178 -3.46 12.06 5.75
CA ASP A 178 -3.13 11.21 6.90
C ASP A 178 -4.22 11.16 7.97
N ALA A 179 -4.97 12.25 8.11
CA ALA A 179 -6.00 12.38 9.13
C ALA A 179 -7.41 12.00 8.63
N VAL A 180 -7.71 12.15 7.34
CA VAL A 180 -9.09 12.08 6.82
C VAL A 180 -9.18 11.13 5.63
N ALA A 181 -10.20 10.28 5.64
CA ALA A 181 -10.62 9.47 4.51
C ALA A 181 -12.14 9.58 4.27
N LEU A 182 -12.57 9.47 3.03
CA LEU A 182 -13.97 9.19 2.70
C LEU A 182 -14.23 7.70 2.92
N THR A 183 -15.45 7.34 3.34
CA THR A 183 -15.84 5.95 3.54
C THR A 183 -17.10 5.61 2.74
N LEU A 184 -17.11 4.42 2.15
CA LEU A 184 -18.32 3.77 1.63
C LEU A 184 -18.45 2.43 2.34
N GLU A 185 -19.65 2.09 2.81
CA GLU A 185 -19.90 0.86 3.56
C GLU A 185 -21.23 0.25 3.15
N ALA A 186 -21.24 -1.07 2.96
CA ALA A 186 -22.44 -1.87 2.85
C ALA A 186 -22.42 -2.93 3.97
N ASN A 187 -23.51 -3.03 4.72
CA ASN A 187 -23.62 -3.98 5.81
C ASN A 187 -25.01 -4.61 5.88
N ALA A 188 -25.06 -5.78 6.50
CA ALA A 188 -26.27 -6.49 6.88
C ALA A 188 -26.26 -6.74 8.37
N THR A 189 -27.40 -6.55 9.01
CA THR A 189 -27.66 -6.94 10.40
C THR A 189 -28.77 -7.97 10.40
N LEU A 190 -28.55 -9.10 11.09
CA LEU A 190 -29.54 -10.11 11.39
C LEU A 190 -30.05 -9.84 12.80
N LEU A 191 -31.33 -9.57 12.92
CA LEU A 191 -31.99 -9.29 14.21
C LEU A 191 -32.99 -10.39 14.53
N ASP A 192 -33.47 -10.40 15.76
CA ASP A 192 -34.56 -11.27 16.19
C ASP A 192 -35.81 -11.07 15.27
N ASP A 193 -36.54 -12.15 14.98
CA ASP A 193 -37.72 -12.20 14.09
C ASP A 193 -38.88 -11.28 14.54
N HIS A 194 -38.78 -10.65 15.71
CA HIS A 194 -39.76 -9.67 16.17
C HIS A 194 -39.43 -8.23 15.72
N PHE A 195 -38.24 -7.97 15.11
CA PHE A 195 -37.81 -6.61 14.82
C PHE A 195 -38.80 -5.86 13.92
N ASN A 196 -39.28 -6.50 12.89
CA ASN A 196 -40.27 -5.94 11.95
C ASN A 196 -41.73 -6.20 12.33
N SER A 197 -42.01 -6.74 13.53
CA SER A 197 -43.34 -7.06 14.06
C SER A 197 -44.09 -8.22 13.33
N LYS A 198 -43.48 -8.84 12.33
CA LYS A 198 -44.07 -9.96 11.56
C LYS A 198 -43.37 -11.26 11.95
N ARG A 199 -44.12 -12.35 11.92
CA ARG A 199 -43.53 -13.68 12.07
C ARG A 199 -43.12 -14.22 10.71
N ALA A 200 -41.84 -14.55 10.58
CA ALA A 200 -41.29 -15.19 9.40
C ALA A 200 -40.57 -16.51 9.72
N ASP A 201 -40.47 -16.88 11.01
CA ASP A 201 -39.73 -18.04 11.54
C ASP A 201 -38.24 -18.05 11.11
N ASN A 202 -37.68 -16.86 10.81
CA ASN A 202 -36.28 -16.64 10.49
C ASN A 202 -35.85 -15.23 10.92
N PRO A 203 -34.55 -14.94 11.12
CA PRO A 203 -34.08 -13.62 11.53
C PRO A 203 -34.49 -12.52 10.57
N ASP A 204 -34.82 -11.36 11.11
CA ASP A 204 -35.05 -10.15 10.34
C ASP A 204 -33.76 -9.57 9.80
N TRP A 205 -33.74 -9.26 8.52
CA TRP A 205 -32.58 -8.69 7.86
C TRP A 205 -32.75 -7.20 7.64
N GLN A 206 -31.72 -6.47 8.03
CA GLN A 206 -31.59 -5.06 7.70
C GLN A 206 -30.29 -4.80 6.95
N PHE A 207 -30.41 -4.26 5.76
CA PHE A 207 -29.28 -3.86 4.93
C PHE A 207 -29.07 -2.35 5.00
N ASN A 208 -27.81 -1.91 5.04
CA ASN A 208 -27.45 -0.50 5.02
C ASN A 208 -26.41 -0.25 3.92
N ALA A 209 -26.59 0.86 3.21
CA ALA A 209 -25.61 1.45 2.31
C ALA A 209 -25.29 2.86 2.81
N LEU A 210 -24.06 3.05 3.27
CA LEU A 210 -23.64 4.26 3.99
C LEU A 210 -22.43 4.89 3.31
N ALA A 211 -22.39 6.21 3.29
CA ALA A 211 -21.24 7.01 2.89
C ALA A 211 -20.91 8.03 3.99
N GLY A 212 -19.64 8.40 4.13
CA GLY A 212 -19.26 9.34 5.17
C GLY A 212 -17.77 9.64 5.21
N ILE A 213 -17.33 10.06 6.38
CA ILE A 213 -15.95 10.43 6.65
C ILE A 213 -15.40 9.62 7.83
N LYS A 214 -14.12 9.25 7.71
CA LYS A 214 -13.32 8.69 8.79
C LYS A 214 -12.20 9.66 9.13
N ILE A 215 -12.05 9.98 10.42
CA ILE A 215 -11.04 10.89 10.96
C ILE A 215 -10.14 10.10 11.90
N ASN A 216 -8.87 9.95 11.55
CA ASN A 216 -7.86 9.33 12.40
C ASN A 216 -7.46 10.29 13.51
N LEU A 217 -7.45 9.83 14.75
CA LEU A 217 -7.10 10.61 15.92
C LEU A 217 -5.61 10.38 16.27
N GLY A 218 -4.77 11.31 15.86
CA GLY A 218 -3.32 11.24 16.03
C GLY A 218 -2.58 10.68 14.81
N LYS A 219 -1.28 10.39 15.00
CA LYS A 219 -0.43 9.86 13.92
C LYS A 219 -0.70 8.38 13.70
N THR A 220 -0.93 7.98 12.46
CA THR A 220 -1.21 6.60 12.05
C THR A 220 0.05 5.78 11.76
N TYR A 221 1.18 6.46 11.56
CA TYR A 221 2.49 5.84 11.30
C TYR A 221 3.63 6.74 11.76
N LYS A 222 4.82 6.16 11.85
CA LYS A 222 6.10 6.85 12.02
C LYS A 222 6.97 6.52 10.81
N ARG A 223 7.56 7.55 10.21
CA ARG A 223 8.57 7.39 9.15
C ARG A 223 9.91 7.85 9.72
N THR A 224 10.91 6.97 9.70
CA THR A 224 12.29 7.33 10.01
C THR A 224 12.96 7.79 8.73
N GLU A 225 13.73 8.88 8.82
CA GLU A 225 14.52 9.34 7.69
C GLU A 225 15.69 8.39 7.44
N PRO A 226 16.12 8.22 6.17
CA PRO A 226 17.32 7.45 5.87
C PRO A 226 18.54 8.07 6.60
N VAL A 227 19.36 7.22 7.18
CA VAL A 227 20.65 7.64 7.75
C VAL A 227 21.70 7.55 6.65
N TYR A 228 22.35 8.66 6.36
CA TYR A 228 23.44 8.72 5.39
C TYR A 228 24.79 8.56 6.05
N TYR A 229 25.79 8.02 5.33
CA TYR A 229 27.18 8.13 5.77
C TYR A 229 27.59 9.60 5.74
N GLU A 230 28.10 10.11 6.84
CA GLU A 230 28.76 11.41 6.83
C GLU A 230 30.03 11.27 5.99
N PRO A 231 30.26 12.14 4.99
CA PRO A 231 31.53 12.16 4.28
C PRO A 231 32.63 12.37 5.31
N GLN A 232 33.59 11.45 5.37
CA GLN A 232 34.76 11.70 6.16
C GLN A 232 35.39 13.05 5.72
N PRO A 233 35.70 13.96 6.65
CA PRO A 233 36.40 15.19 6.28
C PRO A 233 37.60 14.81 5.42
N ALA A 234 37.71 15.42 4.25
CA ALA A 234 38.91 15.23 3.42
C ALA A 234 40.17 15.39 4.31
N PRO A 235 41.12 14.46 4.22
CA PRO A 235 42.39 14.62 4.99
C PRO A 235 42.91 16.03 4.75
N ALA A 236 43.22 16.73 5.82
CA ALA A 236 43.81 18.07 5.72
C ALA A 236 44.97 18.01 4.72
N PRO A 237 45.07 18.96 3.78
CA PRO A 237 46.19 18.97 2.85
C PRO A 237 47.50 18.89 3.66
N ALA A 238 48.33 17.90 3.32
CA ALA A 238 49.64 17.75 3.96
C ALA A 238 50.37 19.09 3.89
N PRO A 239 51.02 19.56 4.98
CA PRO A 239 51.80 20.78 4.95
C PRO A 239 52.78 20.73 3.78
N ALA A 240 52.80 21.79 2.98
CA ALA A 240 53.69 21.88 1.82
C ALA A 240 55.13 21.56 2.28
N PRO A 241 55.85 20.65 1.62
CA PRO A 241 57.24 20.34 1.99
C PRO A 241 58.08 21.58 1.84
N ALA A 242 58.91 21.88 2.87
CA ALA A 242 59.89 22.92 2.81
C ALA A 242 60.78 22.74 1.56
N PRO A 243 61.18 23.82 0.87
CA PRO A 243 61.98 23.71 -0.35
C PRO A 243 63.32 23.01 -0.04
N LYS A 244 63.46 21.81 -0.62
CA LYS A 244 64.73 21.07 -0.64
C LYS A 244 65.70 21.71 -1.61
N PRO A 245 67.03 21.75 -1.27
CA PRO A 245 68.07 22.18 -2.20
C PRO A 245 68.03 21.29 -3.47
N GLU A 246 68.21 21.91 -4.63
CA GLU A 246 68.25 21.23 -5.94
C GLU A 246 69.25 20.07 -5.95
N PRO A 247 68.82 18.84 -6.22
CA PRO A 247 69.74 17.75 -6.51
C PRO A 247 70.10 17.72 -8.00
N LYS A 248 71.30 17.40 -8.27
CA LYS A 248 71.93 17.07 -9.54
C LYS A 248 71.07 16.03 -10.31
N PRO A 249 70.98 16.09 -11.66
CA PRO A 249 70.07 15.22 -12.42
C PRO A 249 70.54 13.74 -12.34
N GLU A 250 69.68 12.89 -11.76
CA GLU A 250 69.74 11.44 -11.85
C GLU A 250 68.83 10.93 -12.96
N PRO A 251 69.11 9.74 -13.54
CA PRO A 251 68.39 9.24 -14.69
C PRO A 251 66.94 8.92 -14.41
N VAL A 252 66.02 9.27 -15.35
CA VAL A 252 64.57 9.16 -15.28
C VAL A 252 64.13 7.71 -15.01
N PRO A 253 63.40 7.41 -13.92
CA PRO A 253 62.78 6.10 -13.73
C PRO A 253 61.64 5.87 -14.74
N ALA A 254 61.50 4.64 -15.23
CA ALA A 254 60.39 4.26 -16.10
C ALA A 254 59.01 4.54 -15.44
N PRO A 255 57.99 4.94 -16.20
CA PRO A 255 56.65 5.26 -15.65
C PRO A 255 56.07 4.07 -14.89
N ALA A 256 55.52 4.36 -13.69
CA ALA A 256 54.78 3.37 -12.88
C ALA A 256 53.58 2.84 -13.67
N PRO A 257 53.22 1.54 -13.52
CA PRO A 257 52.08 0.97 -14.21
C PRO A 257 50.81 1.71 -13.82
N VAL A 258 50.08 2.18 -14.81
CA VAL A 258 48.75 2.78 -14.65
C VAL A 258 47.83 1.65 -14.18
N VAL A 259 47.40 1.67 -12.94
CA VAL A 259 46.35 0.76 -12.43
C VAL A 259 45.06 1.19 -13.11
N LYS A 260 44.59 0.38 -14.07
CA LYS A 260 43.27 0.57 -14.70
C LYS A 260 42.20 0.20 -13.68
N GLU A 261 41.28 1.10 -13.38
CA GLU A 261 40.10 0.82 -12.56
C GLU A 261 39.10 -0.02 -13.35
N PHE A 262 38.44 -0.96 -12.66
CA PHE A 262 37.39 -1.80 -13.26
C PHE A 262 36.15 -0.93 -13.56
N PRO A 263 35.69 -0.86 -14.82
CA PRO A 263 34.60 0.03 -15.19
C PRO A 263 33.23 -0.52 -14.73
N ALA A 264 32.26 0.37 -14.51
CA ALA A 264 30.89 -0.01 -14.27
C ALA A 264 30.29 -0.70 -15.49
N LEU A 265 29.71 -1.89 -15.31
CA LEU A 265 29.14 -2.70 -16.38
C LEU A 265 27.62 -2.48 -16.52
N PRO A 266 27.07 -2.53 -17.75
CA PRO A 266 25.64 -2.40 -17.96
C PRO A 266 24.88 -3.63 -17.40
N PRO A 267 23.67 -3.44 -16.82
CA PRO A 267 22.88 -4.56 -16.34
C PRO A 267 22.22 -5.32 -17.49
N VAL A 268 22.06 -6.65 -17.33
CA VAL A 268 21.28 -7.50 -18.25
C VAL A 268 19.89 -7.71 -17.68
N HIS A 269 18.84 -7.33 -18.43
CA HIS A 269 17.46 -7.41 -17.99
C HIS A 269 16.76 -8.71 -18.43
N PHE A 270 15.73 -9.10 -17.69
CA PHE A 270 14.96 -10.33 -17.90
C PHE A 270 13.48 -10.07 -18.12
N ALA A 271 12.83 -10.97 -18.87
CA ALA A 271 11.38 -10.99 -18.97
C ALA A 271 10.73 -11.35 -17.62
N PHE A 272 9.43 -11.07 -17.50
CA PHE A 272 8.67 -11.43 -16.32
C PHE A 272 8.71 -12.96 -16.13
N ASP A 273 8.95 -13.38 -14.90
CA ASP A 273 9.00 -14.80 -14.49
C ASP A 273 9.94 -15.68 -15.33
N SER A 274 11.03 -15.10 -15.86
CA SER A 274 12.00 -15.78 -16.72
C SER A 274 13.43 -15.64 -16.19
N ASP A 275 14.21 -16.70 -16.34
CA ASP A 275 15.66 -16.76 -16.14
C ASP A 275 16.42 -16.98 -17.45
N VAL A 276 15.75 -16.86 -18.60
CA VAL A 276 16.35 -16.99 -19.92
C VAL A 276 17.01 -15.68 -20.32
N VAL A 277 18.30 -15.73 -20.67
CA VAL A 277 19.05 -14.58 -21.20
C VAL A 277 18.66 -14.37 -22.67
N ASP A 278 18.06 -13.22 -22.97
CA ASP A 278 17.75 -12.83 -24.35
C ASP A 278 18.99 -12.24 -25.01
N THR A 279 19.79 -13.12 -25.63
CA THR A 279 21.08 -12.77 -26.25
C THR A 279 20.94 -11.87 -27.49
N GLN A 280 19.78 -11.83 -28.12
CA GLN A 280 19.54 -10.92 -29.26
C GLN A 280 19.23 -9.51 -28.79
N LYS A 281 18.31 -9.40 -27.83
CA LYS A 281 17.86 -8.12 -27.28
C LYS A 281 18.95 -7.38 -26.51
N TYR A 282 19.76 -8.11 -25.74
CA TYR A 282 20.82 -7.55 -24.89
C TYR A 282 22.23 -7.84 -25.41
N ALA A 283 22.37 -7.98 -26.74
CA ALA A 283 23.65 -8.26 -27.38
C ALA A 283 24.74 -7.23 -27.06
N ASN A 284 24.39 -5.94 -27.03
CA ASN A 284 25.34 -4.86 -26.76
C ASN A 284 25.85 -4.91 -25.31
N GLU A 285 24.96 -5.08 -24.35
CA GLU A 285 25.29 -5.18 -22.92
C GLU A 285 26.17 -6.42 -22.67
N LEU A 286 25.78 -7.56 -23.20
CA LEU A 286 26.51 -8.81 -23.06
C LEU A 286 27.91 -8.73 -23.70
N ASN A 287 28.02 -8.17 -24.90
CA ASN A 287 29.31 -7.98 -25.56
C ASN A 287 30.23 -7.02 -24.79
N THR A 288 29.66 -5.95 -24.21
CA THR A 288 30.41 -5.01 -23.37
C THR A 288 30.95 -5.74 -22.13
N ILE A 289 30.12 -6.52 -21.44
CA ILE A 289 30.55 -7.33 -20.27
C ILE A 289 31.66 -8.29 -20.66
N VAL A 290 31.50 -9.05 -21.75
CA VAL A 290 32.52 -10.01 -22.21
C VAL A 290 33.83 -9.28 -22.55
N SER A 291 33.79 -8.15 -23.25
CA SER A 291 34.98 -7.39 -23.64
C SER A 291 35.74 -6.88 -22.41
N VAL A 292 35.04 -6.31 -21.44
CA VAL A 292 35.68 -5.82 -20.21
C VAL A 292 36.26 -7.00 -19.39
N LEU A 293 35.53 -8.10 -19.24
CA LEU A 293 36.04 -9.27 -18.51
C LEU A 293 37.24 -9.94 -19.19
N LYS A 294 37.39 -9.82 -20.51
CA LYS A 294 38.58 -10.25 -21.25
C LYS A 294 39.76 -9.29 -21.07
N GLU A 295 39.50 -7.98 -21.00
CA GLU A 295 40.53 -6.96 -20.74
C GLU A 295 41.05 -7.05 -19.30
N PHE A 296 40.16 -7.25 -18.31
CA PHE A 296 40.48 -7.36 -16.90
C PHE A 296 40.57 -8.85 -16.49
N SER A 297 41.46 -9.62 -17.12
CA SER A 297 41.58 -11.06 -16.99
C SER A 297 41.88 -11.56 -15.59
N ASP A 298 42.47 -10.73 -14.73
CA ASP A 298 42.90 -11.07 -13.38
C ASP A 298 41.91 -10.63 -12.29
N THR A 299 40.78 -9.98 -12.67
CA THR A 299 39.77 -9.50 -11.73
C THR A 299 38.68 -10.54 -11.52
N ASP A 300 38.44 -10.93 -10.26
CA ASP A 300 37.30 -11.74 -9.86
C ASP A 300 36.02 -10.87 -9.83
N VAL A 301 34.89 -11.46 -10.26
CA VAL A 301 33.61 -10.73 -10.31
C VAL A 301 32.49 -11.49 -9.63
N VAL A 302 31.52 -10.72 -9.12
CA VAL A 302 30.26 -11.22 -8.58
C VAL A 302 29.12 -10.87 -9.55
N ILE A 303 28.35 -11.88 -9.91
CA ILE A 303 27.17 -11.79 -10.76
C ILE A 303 25.95 -11.86 -9.84
N THR A 304 25.25 -10.74 -9.64
CA THR A 304 24.13 -10.64 -8.72
C THR A 304 22.82 -10.49 -9.47
N GLY A 305 21.89 -11.43 -9.26
CA GLY A 305 20.56 -11.40 -9.85
C GLY A 305 19.54 -10.73 -8.94
N TYR A 306 18.57 -10.05 -9.55
CA TYR A 306 17.45 -9.37 -8.90
C TYR A 306 16.13 -9.76 -9.56
N THR A 307 15.04 -9.68 -8.80
CA THR A 307 13.68 -9.84 -9.31
C THR A 307 12.84 -8.60 -9.03
N ASP A 308 11.69 -8.50 -9.69
CA ASP A 308 10.65 -7.56 -9.28
C ASP A 308 9.97 -8.02 -7.97
N HIS A 309 9.05 -7.21 -7.47
CA HIS A 309 8.36 -7.45 -6.20
C HIS A 309 7.16 -8.42 -6.31
N ALA A 310 6.86 -8.96 -7.49
CA ALA A 310 5.80 -9.95 -7.67
C ALA A 310 6.17 -11.30 -7.02
N GLY A 311 5.20 -11.96 -6.39
CA GLY A 311 5.40 -13.28 -5.78
C GLY A 311 6.02 -13.28 -4.38
N SER A 312 6.32 -14.49 -3.87
CA SER A 312 6.91 -14.68 -2.53
C SER A 312 8.42 -14.42 -2.51
N ASN A 313 8.97 -14.11 -1.34
CA ASN A 313 10.42 -13.92 -1.19
C ASN A 313 11.19 -15.20 -1.54
N ALA A 314 10.76 -16.36 -1.00
CA ALA A 314 11.43 -17.63 -1.27
C ALA A 314 11.49 -17.99 -2.77
N TYR A 315 10.43 -17.68 -3.53
CA TYR A 315 10.41 -17.85 -4.97
C TYR A 315 11.41 -16.92 -5.67
N ASN A 316 11.41 -15.63 -5.27
CA ASN A 316 12.27 -14.61 -5.85
C ASN A 316 13.75 -14.83 -5.53
N ASP A 317 14.07 -15.34 -4.34
CA ASP A 317 15.45 -15.73 -3.98
C ASP A 317 15.97 -16.80 -4.95
N GLY A 318 15.17 -17.83 -5.24
CA GLY A 318 15.52 -18.86 -6.21
C GLY A 318 15.60 -18.34 -7.65
N LEU A 319 14.65 -17.50 -8.09
CA LEU A 319 14.63 -16.93 -9.43
C LEU A 319 15.82 -15.99 -9.69
N SER A 320 16.16 -15.15 -8.71
CA SER A 320 17.30 -14.24 -8.80
C SER A 320 18.62 -15.00 -8.96
N LEU A 321 18.80 -16.09 -8.20
CA LEU A 321 19.99 -16.93 -8.32
C LEU A 321 20.06 -17.61 -9.69
N ARG A 322 18.97 -18.19 -10.21
CA ARG A 322 18.94 -18.79 -11.56
C ARG A 322 19.27 -17.78 -12.65
N ARG A 323 18.84 -16.53 -12.54
CA ARG A 323 19.24 -15.45 -13.46
C ARG A 323 20.74 -15.18 -13.45
N ALA A 324 21.34 -15.10 -12.25
CA ALA A 324 22.78 -14.93 -12.11
C ALA A 324 23.54 -16.12 -12.72
N GLU A 325 23.07 -17.34 -12.50
CA GLU A 325 23.65 -18.56 -13.08
C GLU A 325 23.51 -18.60 -14.60
N ALA A 326 22.38 -18.14 -15.16
CA ALA A 326 22.19 -18.07 -16.61
C ALA A 326 23.18 -17.11 -17.27
N VAL A 327 23.42 -15.92 -16.67
CA VAL A 327 24.45 -14.99 -17.15
C VAL A 327 25.85 -15.59 -16.99
N LYS A 328 26.17 -16.22 -15.86
CA LYS A 328 27.44 -16.93 -15.67
C LYS A 328 27.66 -17.98 -16.77
N LYS A 329 26.65 -18.78 -17.05
CA LYS A 329 26.71 -19.82 -18.09
C LYS A 329 27.01 -19.22 -19.47
N TYR A 330 26.36 -18.08 -19.79
CA TYR A 330 26.63 -17.35 -21.03
C TYR A 330 28.08 -16.87 -21.08
N LEU A 331 28.58 -16.21 -20.03
CA LEU A 331 29.94 -15.69 -19.97
C LEU A 331 31.01 -16.79 -20.07
N VAL A 332 30.77 -17.95 -19.45
CA VAL A 332 31.64 -19.11 -19.60
C VAL A 332 31.64 -19.64 -21.04
N GLY A 333 30.47 -19.64 -21.71
CA GLY A 333 30.35 -19.97 -23.14
C GLY A 333 31.14 -19.02 -24.04
N GLU A 334 31.29 -17.76 -23.66
CA GLU A 334 32.10 -16.73 -24.34
C GLU A 334 33.59 -16.78 -23.98
N GLY A 335 34.00 -17.78 -23.20
CA GLY A 335 35.41 -18.05 -22.88
C GLY A 335 35.91 -17.35 -21.59
N ILE A 336 35.06 -16.84 -20.75
CA ILE A 336 35.47 -16.31 -19.44
C ILE A 336 35.67 -17.45 -18.45
N ASN A 337 36.80 -17.43 -17.72
CA ASN A 337 37.11 -18.48 -16.75
C ASN A 337 36.09 -18.57 -15.62
N ALA A 338 35.44 -19.73 -15.47
CA ALA A 338 34.39 -19.97 -14.48
C ALA A 338 34.86 -19.78 -13.01
N ALA A 339 36.14 -19.93 -12.72
CA ALA A 339 36.70 -19.76 -11.37
C ALA A 339 36.64 -18.30 -10.88
N ARG A 340 36.66 -17.35 -11.80
CA ARG A 340 36.56 -15.90 -11.52
C ARG A 340 35.10 -15.40 -11.30
N LEU A 341 34.12 -16.23 -11.65
CA LEU A 341 32.72 -15.85 -11.67
C LEU A 341 31.99 -16.45 -10.47
N SER A 342 31.64 -15.66 -9.50
CA SER A 342 30.74 -16.03 -8.40
C SER A 342 29.32 -15.54 -8.65
N THR A 343 28.30 -16.31 -8.25
CA THR A 343 26.89 -15.97 -8.42
C THR A 343 26.23 -15.71 -7.08
N SER A 344 25.31 -14.75 -7.05
CA SER A 344 24.50 -14.43 -5.90
C SER A 344 23.07 -14.09 -6.32
N GLY A 345 22.08 -14.56 -5.58
CA GLY A 345 20.68 -14.13 -5.72
C GLY A 345 20.32 -13.15 -4.63
N ALA A 346 19.95 -11.94 -4.99
CA ALA A 346 19.53 -10.89 -4.06
C ALA A 346 18.02 -10.86 -3.82
N GLY A 347 17.25 -11.77 -4.46
CA GLY A 347 15.79 -11.79 -4.36
C GLY A 347 15.15 -10.55 -4.98
N LYS A 348 14.15 -10.00 -4.29
CA LYS A 348 13.46 -8.77 -4.72
C LYS A 348 14.40 -7.58 -4.70
N ASP A 349 14.38 -6.80 -5.79
CA ASP A 349 15.23 -5.61 -5.90
C ASP A 349 14.83 -4.54 -4.88
N THR A 350 15.75 -4.21 -3.98
CA THR A 350 15.55 -3.17 -2.95
C THR A 350 15.87 -1.76 -3.44
N LYS A 351 16.47 -1.62 -4.63
CA LYS A 351 16.84 -0.33 -5.21
C LYS A 351 15.70 0.34 -5.98
N THR A 352 14.72 -0.47 -6.45
CA THR A 352 13.53 0.02 -7.13
C THR A 352 12.36 0.06 -6.17
N SER A 353 11.50 1.10 -6.23
CA SER A 353 10.35 1.29 -5.37
C SER A 353 9.11 1.72 -6.16
N GLY A 354 7.93 1.58 -5.56
CA GLY A 354 6.67 1.96 -6.19
C GLY A 354 6.39 1.19 -7.47
N GLN A 355 5.98 1.88 -8.53
CA GLN A 355 5.68 1.25 -9.83
C GLN A 355 6.92 0.64 -10.49
N GLU A 356 8.11 1.19 -10.28
CA GLU A 356 9.35 0.68 -10.87
C GLU A 356 9.73 -0.70 -10.33
N ALA A 357 9.36 -1.01 -9.09
CA ALA A 357 9.59 -2.31 -8.46
C ALA A 357 8.89 -3.48 -9.18
N LEU A 358 7.90 -3.22 -10.03
CA LEU A 358 7.19 -4.20 -10.85
C LEU A 358 7.59 -4.17 -12.33
N THR A 359 8.60 -3.37 -12.68
CA THR A 359 9.04 -3.19 -14.06
C THR A 359 10.28 -4.01 -14.43
N ILE A 360 10.65 -3.92 -15.70
CA ILE A 360 11.89 -4.55 -16.21
C ILE A 360 13.15 -4.03 -15.52
N LYS A 361 13.13 -2.81 -14.95
CA LYS A 361 14.27 -2.24 -14.22
C LYS A 361 14.67 -3.08 -13.01
N ALA A 362 13.69 -3.65 -12.31
CA ALA A 362 13.92 -4.52 -11.16
C ALA A 362 14.38 -5.92 -11.56
N ARG A 363 14.02 -6.40 -12.75
CA ARG A 363 14.37 -7.73 -13.26
C ARG A 363 15.70 -7.70 -14.00
N ARG A 364 16.80 -7.73 -13.28
CA ARG A 364 18.14 -7.59 -13.88
C ARG A 364 19.20 -8.46 -13.21
N VAL A 365 20.34 -8.56 -13.87
CA VAL A 365 21.60 -9.09 -13.34
C VAL A 365 22.66 -7.99 -13.47
N GLU A 366 23.39 -7.75 -12.40
CA GLU A 366 24.55 -6.84 -12.33
C GLU A 366 25.83 -7.67 -12.20
N VAL A 367 26.89 -7.23 -12.89
CA VAL A 367 28.23 -7.83 -12.82
C VAL A 367 29.18 -6.77 -12.25
N LYS A 368 29.86 -7.08 -11.15
CA LYS A 368 30.77 -6.16 -10.45
C LYS A 368 32.06 -6.88 -10.06
N ASP A 369 33.14 -6.14 -9.93
CA ASP A 369 34.36 -6.61 -9.29
C ASP A 369 34.10 -7.03 -7.83
N LYS A 370 34.94 -7.92 -7.33
CA LYS A 370 34.77 -8.52 -6.00
C LYS A 370 35.56 -7.77 -4.94
#